data_25dfeae6cf488d7066734bf140023a4e
#
_entry.id   25dfeae6cf488d7066734bf140023a4e
#
_cell.length_a   1.000
_cell.length_b   1.000
_cell.length_c   1.000
_cell.angle_alpha   90.00
_cell.angle_beta   90.00
_cell.angle_gamma   90.00
#
_symmetry.space_group_name_H-M   'P 1'
#
loop_
_entity.id
_entity.type
_entity.pdbx_description
1 polymer ?
#
loop_
_entity_poly.entity_id
_entity_poly.type
_entity_poly.pdbx_seq_one_letter_code
_entity_poly.pdbx_strand_id
1 'polypeptide(L)'
;NLIAQMYPVEKFKFLKPSLRITFAEGCALLKEHGISDYERDTLGVTPQSPVEDLSTPNEKLLGRIVKEKYGTDFFMMDEYPLAARPFYTMPHPENPELSNSYDFFMRGEEIMSGAQRVHDAELLVQRCKTKGSHGEPMSDEAIESIKGYIDSFRHGALPHAGGGVGLERVVMLFLGLKNVRLASAFPRDPKRISP
;
A
#
# COMPACT_ATOMS: atom_id res chain seq x y z
N ASN A 1 28.63 -11.42 9.35
CA ASN A 1 27.89 -11.54 8.09
C ASN A 1 28.43 -10.49 7.11
N LEU A 2 28.89 -10.92 5.94
CA LEU A 2 29.52 -10.06 4.93
C LEU A 2 28.57 -8.92 4.48
N ILE A 3 27.27 -9.22 4.29
CA ILE A 3 26.28 -8.23 3.91
C ILE A 3 26.18 -7.11 4.97
N ALA A 4 26.13 -7.47 6.24
CA ALA A 4 26.06 -6.49 7.33
C ALA A 4 27.32 -5.61 7.46
N GLN A 5 28.46 -6.09 6.96
CA GLN A 5 29.70 -5.29 6.88
C GLN A 5 29.66 -4.30 5.71
N MET A 6 29.10 -4.73 4.56
CA MET A 6 28.98 -3.87 3.37
C MET A 6 27.83 -2.88 3.48
N TYR A 7 26.72 -3.28 4.11
CA TYR A 7 25.49 -2.49 4.27
C TYR A 7 25.10 -2.50 5.76
N PRO A 8 25.75 -1.70 6.60
CA PRO A 8 25.41 -1.62 8.02
C PRO A 8 24.00 -1.05 8.20
N VAL A 9 23.16 -1.80 8.88
CA VAL A 9 21.76 -1.44 9.17
C VAL A 9 21.42 -1.87 10.59
N GLU A 10 20.58 -1.09 11.26
CA GLU A 10 20.04 -1.48 12.56
C GLU A 10 19.26 -2.79 12.47
N LYS A 11 19.34 -3.60 13.54
CA LYS A 11 18.55 -4.83 13.63
C LYS A 11 17.06 -4.51 13.48
N PHE A 12 16.40 -5.26 12.59
CA PHE A 12 14.97 -5.13 12.34
C PHE A 12 14.17 -5.45 13.59
N LYS A 13 13.28 -4.52 13.98
CA LYS A 13 12.44 -4.64 15.17
C LYS A 13 10.98 -4.81 14.74
N PHE A 14 10.29 -5.73 15.38
CA PHE A 14 8.86 -5.94 15.18
C PHE A 14 8.18 -6.38 16.49
N LEU A 15 6.90 -6.09 16.61
CA LEU A 15 6.08 -6.45 17.74
C LEU A 15 5.37 -7.80 17.52
N LYS A 16 5.00 -8.48 18.58
CA LYS A 16 4.15 -9.68 18.58
C LYS A 16 3.02 -9.49 19.61
N PRO A 17 1.76 -9.32 19.19
CA PRO A 17 1.30 -9.20 17.80
C PRO A 17 1.85 -7.96 17.10
N SER A 18 1.84 -7.97 15.76
CA SER A 18 2.25 -6.82 14.96
C SER A 18 1.33 -5.61 15.20
N LEU A 19 1.90 -4.41 15.16
CA LEU A 19 1.13 -3.18 15.28
C LEU A 19 0.15 -3.05 14.09
N ARG A 20 -1.10 -2.77 14.40
CA ARG A 20 -2.14 -2.41 13.44
C ARG A 20 -2.65 -1.03 13.79
N ILE A 21 -2.75 -0.16 12.81
CA ILE A 21 -3.34 1.17 12.91
C ILE A 21 -4.30 1.36 11.73
N THR A 22 -5.32 2.18 11.91
CA THR A 22 -6.18 2.60 10.81
C THR A 22 -5.51 3.72 10.00
N PHE A 23 -5.96 3.92 8.77
CA PHE A 23 -5.51 5.05 7.95
C PHE A 23 -5.75 6.39 8.64
N ALA A 24 -6.90 6.54 9.31
CA ALA A 24 -7.23 7.74 10.06
C ALA A 24 -6.25 7.99 11.22
N GLU A 25 -5.85 6.94 11.95
CA GLU A 25 -4.82 7.04 13.00
C GLU A 25 -3.46 7.42 12.40
N GLY A 26 -3.08 6.86 11.24
CA GLY A 26 -1.87 7.24 10.52
C GLY A 26 -1.85 8.73 10.14
N CYS A 27 -2.96 9.24 9.60
CA CYS A 27 -3.13 10.66 9.30
C CYS A 27 -3.05 11.54 10.56
N ALA A 28 -3.63 11.07 11.67
CA ALA A 28 -3.56 11.80 12.95
C ALA A 28 -2.12 11.88 13.47
N LEU A 29 -1.34 10.80 13.37
CA LEU A 29 0.07 10.79 13.74
C LEU A 29 0.91 11.76 12.92
N LEU A 30 0.72 11.80 11.60
CA LEU A 30 1.39 12.76 10.72
C LEU A 30 1.02 14.21 11.06
N LYS A 31 -0.26 14.46 11.34
CA LYS A 31 -0.75 15.78 11.73
C LYS A 31 -0.21 16.23 13.09
N GLU A 32 -0.15 15.33 14.07
CA GLU A 32 0.38 15.60 15.43
C GLU A 32 1.87 15.93 15.38
N HIS A 33 2.64 15.19 14.57
CA HIS A 33 4.08 15.43 14.38
C HIS A 33 4.32 16.82 13.77
N GLY A 34 3.43 17.28 12.87
CA GLY A 34 3.65 18.46 12.05
C GLY A 34 4.67 18.20 10.93
N ILE A 35 4.84 19.18 10.07
CA ILE A 35 5.80 19.11 8.95
C ILE A 35 6.78 20.26 9.10
N SER A 36 8.03 19.96 9.38
CA SER A 36 9.12 20.93 9.39
C SER A 36 9.46 21.42 7.98
N ASP A 37 10.10 22.59 7.87
CA ASP A 37 10.56 23.12 6.59
C ASP A 37 11.55 22.15 5.91
N TYR A 38 12.41 21.49 6.67
CA TYR A 38 13.31 20.46 6.15
C TYR A 38 12.55 19.29 5.52
N GLU A 39 11.51 18.79 6.17
CA GLU A 39 10.69 17.68 5.65
C GLU A 39 9.92 18.08 4.41
N ARG A 40 9.40 19.30 4.36
CA ARG A 40 8.70 19.85 3.20
C ARG A 40 9.65 20.07 2.02
N ASP A 41 10.71 20.83 2.24
CA ASP A 41 11.55 21.35 1.15
C ASP A 41 12.59 20.34 0.67
N THR A 42 13.08 19.47 1.55
CA THR A 42 14.16 18.51 1.25
C THR A 42 13.63 17.09 1.00
N LEU A 43 12.62 16.64 1.75
CA LEU A 43 12.08 15.29 1.65
C LEU A 43 10.78 15.20 0.84
N GLY A 44 10.15 16.34 0.51
CA GLY A 44 8.91 16.39 -0.23
C GLY A 44 7.67 15.93 0.55
N VAL A 45 7.72 16.00 1.88
CA VAL A 45 6.57 15.69 2.73
C VAL A 45 5.49 16.76 2.55
N THR A 46 4.26 16.32 2.39
CA THR A 46 3.10 17.20 2.20
C THR A 46 2.04 16.94 3.27
N PRO A 47 1.15 17.90 3.56
CA PRO A 47 -0.01 17.64 4.41
C PRO A 47 -0.82 16.47 3.85
N GLN A 48 -1.09 15.47 4.70
CA GLN A 48 -1.83 14.28 4.29
C GLN A 48 -3.31 14.58 4.15
N SER A 49 -3.86 14.26 2.99
CA SER A 49 -5.30 14.27 2.74
C SER A 49 -5.97 13.04 3.38
N PRO A 50 -7.13 13.19 4.03
CA PRO A 50 -7.85 12.06 4.61
C PRO A 50 -8.52 11.14 3.58
N VAL A 51 -8.51 11.51 2.30
CA VAL A 51 -9.19 10.77 1.20
C VAL A 51 -8.23 10.30 0.10
N GLU A 52 -6.96 10.66 0.20
CA GLU A 52 -5.91 10.27 -0.75
C GLU A 52 -4.93 9.30 -0.11
N ASP A 53 -4.31 8.46 -0.93
CA ASP A 53 -3.27 7.53 -0.47
C ASP A 53 -2.03 8.27 0.04
N LEU A 54 -1.19 7.59 0.84
CA LEU A 54 0.06 8.15 1.30
C LEU A 54 1.04 8.35 0.14
N SER A 55 1.67 9.51 0.09
CA SER A 55 2.86 9.69 -0.75
C SER A 55 4.06 8.96 -0.14
N THR A 56 5.03 8.56 -0.95
CA THR A 56 6.25 7.91 -0.47
C THR A 56 7.00 8.72 0.61
N PRO A 57 7.12 10.06 0.52
CA PRO A 57 7.67 10.85 1.62
C PRO A 57 6.86 10.75 2.91
N ASN A 58 5.52 10.76 2.82
CA ASN A 58 4.63 10.65 3.97
C ASN A 58 4.70 9.25 4.60
N GLU A 59 4.81 8.18 3.79
CA GLU A 59 5.07 6.81 4.28
C GLU A 59 6.34 6.75 5.12
N LYS A 60 7.44 7.33 4.62
CA LYS A 60 8.73 7.35 5.31
C LYS A 60 8.67 8.15 6.61
N LEU A 61 7.98 9.29 6.61
CA LEU A 61 7.75 10.06 7.82
C LEU A 61 6.92 9.28 8.83
N LEU A 62 5.80 8.70 8.40
CA LEU A 62 4.95 7.86 9.26
C LEU A 62 5.73 6.69 9.84
N GLY A 63 6.57 6.01 9.04
CA GLY A 63 7.43 4.93 9.52
C GLY A 63 8.42 5.36 10.61
N ARG A 64 8.99 6.57 10.52
CA ARG A 64 9.84 7.15 11.59
C ARG A 64 9.03 7.40 12.87
N ILE A 65 7.87 8.04 12.74
CA ILE A 65 6.98 8.32 13.88
C ILE A 65 6.56 7.03 14.58
N VAL A 66 6.15 6.02 13.80
CA VAL A 66 5.78 4.70 14.33
C VAL A 66 6.95 4.03 15.04
N LYS A 67 8.15 4.09 14.48
CA LYS A 67 9.36 3.55 15.11
C LYS A 67 9.68 4.24 16.43
N GLU A 68 9.59 5.56 16.48
CA GLU A 68 9.83 6.36 17.68
C GLU A 68 8.78 6.10 18.77
N LYS A 69 7.50 6.08 18.40
CA LYS A 69 6.38 5.96 19.34
C LYS A 69 6.17 4.52 19.84
N TYR A 70 6.33 3.52 18.95
CA TYR A 70 5.96 2.12 19.24
C TYR A 70 7.17 1.16 19.24
N GLY A 71 8.36 1.60 18.85
CA GLY A 71 9.58 0.78 18.85
C GLY A 71 9.60 -0.33 17.80
N THR A 72 8.85 -0.18 16.70
CA THR A 72 8.73 -1.19 15.63
C THR A 72 9.13 -0.62 14.27
N ASP A 73 9.80 -1.44 13.45
CA ASP A 73 10.09 -1.16 12.05
C ASP A 73 9.01 -1.71 11.11
N PHE A 74 7.99 -2.41 11.66
CA PHE A 74 6.95 -3.09 10.90
C PHE A 74 5.57 -2.79 11.49
N PHE A 75 4.62 -2.41 10.64
CA PHE A 75 3.24 -2.20 11.02
C PHE A 75 2.30 -2.46 9.84
N MET A 76 1.04 -2.65 10.15
CA MET A 76 -0.06 -2.80 9.20
C MET A 76 -0.98 -1.59 9.34
N MET A 77 -1.44 -1.07 8.21
CA MET A 77 -2.44 -0.02 8.17
C MET A 77 -3.64 -0.49 7.34
N ASP A 78 -4.84 -0.23 7.81
CA ASP A 78 -6.09 -0.61 7.15
C ASP A 78 -7.15 0.50 7.19
N GLU A 79 -8.39 0.16 6.80
CA GLU A 79 -9.50 1.11 6.70
C GLU A 79 -9.17 2.33 5.82
N TYR A 80 -8.52 2.08 4.71
CA TYR A 80 -8.23 3.14 3.74
C TYR A 80 -9.50 3.72 3.12
N PRO A 81 -9.49 5.00 2.75
CA PRO A 81 -10.58 5.60 2.00
C PRO A 81 -10.89 4.79 0.74
N LEU A 82 -12.16 4.46 0.51
CA LEU A 82 -12.56 3.72 -0.68
C LEU A 82 -12.22 4.49 -1.96
N ALA A 83 -12.17 5.83 -1.86
CA ALA A 83 -11.75 6.69 -2.95
C ALA A 83 -10.29 6.48 -3.38
N ALA A 84 -9.39 6.07 -2.51
CA ALA A 84 -8.00 5.79 -2.82
C ALA A 84 -7.76 4.38 -3.40
N ARG A 85 -8.79 3.51 -3.44
CA ARG A 85 -8.62 2.10 -3.81
C ARG A 85 -9.27 1.75 -5.15
N PRO A 86 -8.76 0.73 -5.88
CA PRO A 86 -9.30 0.31 -7.18
C PRO A 86 -10.76 -0.16 -7.11
N PHE A 87 -11.43 -0.22 -8.27
CA PHE A 87 -12.82 -0.61 -8.42
C PHE A 87 -13.18 -1.96 -7.79
N TYR A 88 -12.24 -2.90 -7.78
CA TYR A 88 -12.44 -4.25 -7.27
C TYR A 88 -12.36 -4.37 -5.74
N THR A 89 -12.02 -3.28 -5.04
CA THR A 89 -11.90 -3.28 -3.58
C THR A 89 -13.29 -3.24 -2.93
N MET A 90 -13.52 -4.15 -1.98
CA MET A 90 -14.78 -4.23 -1.23
C MET A 90 -14.92 -3.00 -0.31
N PRO A 91 -16.04 -2.27 -0.36
CA PRO A 91 -16.37 -1.28 0.65
C PRO A 91 -16.45 -1.89 2.05
N HIS A 92 -16.11 -1.11 3.07
CA HIS A 92 -16.28 -1.52 4.45
C HIS A 92 -17.79 -1.67 4.79
N PRO A 93 -18.22 -2.74 5.49
CA PRO A 93 -19.64 -3.04 5.68
C PRO A 93 -20.38 -1.99 6.53
N GLU A 94 -19.70 -1.34 7.46
CA GLU A 94 -20.31 -0.35 8.37
C GLU A 94 -20.09 1.09 7.90
N ASN A 95 -19.08 1.34 7.07
CA ASN A 95 -18.80 2.67 6.54
C ASN A 95 -18.38 2.58 5.06
N PRO A 96 -19.30 2.84 4.11
CA PRO A 96 -19.04 2.69 2.68
C PRO A 96 -18.02 3.70 2.10
N GLU A 97 -17.61 4.71 2.87
CA GLU A 97 -16.51 5.61 2.48
C GLU A 97 -15.14 4.98 2.69
N LEU A 98 -15.07 3.95 3.53
CA LEU A 98 -13.87 3.16 3.79
C LEU A 98 -13.86 1.86 2.99
N SER A 99 -12.72 1.21 2.97
CA SER A 99 -12.51 -0.05 2.26
C SER A 99 -11.98 -1.16 3.17
N ASN A 100 -12.29 -2.42 2.84
CA ASN A 100 -11.67 -3.59 3.42
C ASN A 100 -10.32 -3.85 2.74
N SER A 101 -9.39 -2.90 2.87
CA SER A 101 -8.04 -3.00 2.34
C SER A 101 -6.99 -2.76 3.42
N TYR A 102 -5.78 -3.19 3.15
CA TYR A 102 -4.67 -3.09 4.08
C TYR A 102 -3.35 -2.99 3.33
N ASP A 103 -2.40 -2.27 3.94
CA ASP A 103 -1.02 -2.22 3.48
C ASP A 103 -0.08 -2.57 4.64
N PHE A 104 1.01 -3.27 4.31
CA PHE A 104 2.08 -3.57 5.25
C PHE A 104 3.28 -2.69 4.97
N PHE A 105 3.79 -2.09 6.02
CA PHE A 105 4.93 -1.19 5.98
C PHE A 105 6.15 -1.80 6.69
N MET A 106 7.30 -1.61 6.07
CA MET A 106 8.59 -2.01 6.60
C MET A 106 9.56 -0.84 6.47
N ARG A 107 10.10 -0.35 7.61
CA ARG A 107 11.01 0.81 7.65
C ARG A 107 10.48 2.04 6.91
N GLY A 108 9.16 2.26 6.96
CA GLY A 108 8.51 3.40 6.33
C GLY A 108 8.30 3.28 4.82
N GLU A 109 8.35 2.09 4.27
CA GLU A 109 7.97 1.83 2.87
C GLU A 109 6.96 0.69 2.80
N GLU A 110 5.94 0.83 1.95
CA GLU A 110 4.99 -0.23 1.66
C GLU A 110 5.70 -1.43 1.04
N ILE A 111 5.46 -2.62 1.59
CA ILE A 111 5.97 -3.89 1.07
C ILE A 111 4.88 -4.79 0.52
N MET A 112 3.64 -4.55 0.90
CA MET A 112 2.48 -5.32 0.48
C MET A 112 1.24 -4.44 0.51
N SER A 113 0.43 -4.54 -0.54
CA SER A 113 -0.92 -4.01 -0.56
C SER A 113 -1.92 -5.13 -0.84
N GLY A 114 -3.07 -5.09 -0.20
CA GLY A 114 -4.11 -6.11 -0.35
C GLY A 114 -5.49 -5.62 0.03
N ALA A 115 -6.49 -6.39 -0.39
CA ALA A 115 -7.89 -6.09 -0.10
C ALA A 115 -8.78 -7.34 -0.14
N GLN A 116 -9.88 -7.29 0.59
CA GLN A 116 -11.05 -8.10 0.23
C GLN A 116 -11.57 -7.57 -1.11
N ARG A 117 -11.86 -8.49 -2.04
CA ARG A 117 -12.35 -8.10 -3.37
C ARG A 117 -13.87 -8.15 -3.42
N VAL A 118 -14.45 -7.28 -4.26
CA VAL A 118 -15.88 -7.32 -4.55
C VAL A 118 -16.20 -8.67 -5.19
N HIS A 119 -17.18 -9.38 -4.62
CA HIS A 119 -17.65 -10.69 -5.07
C HIS A 119 -19.14 -10.67 -5.46
N ASP A 120 -19.75 -9.50 -5.48
CA ASP A 120 -21.06 -9.24 -6.07
C ASP A 120 -20.86 -8.65 -7.47
N ALA A 121 -21.42 -9.32 -8.49
CA ALA A 121 -21.23 -8.96 -9.90
C ALA A 121 -21.80 -7.58 -10.23
N GLU A 122 -22.96 -7.23 -9.69
CA GLU A 122 -23.63 -5.97 -10.00
C GLU A 122 -22.93 -4.80 -9.30
N LEU A 123 -22.52 -4.97 -8.05
CA LEU A 123 -21.68 -3.99 -7.34
C LEU A 123 -20.37 -3.79 -8.09
N LEU A 124 -19.72 -4.85 -8.59
CA LEU A 124 -18.48 -4.76 -9.34
C LEU A 124 -18.65 -3.93 -10.62
N VAL A 125 -19.71 -4.20 -11.41
CA VAL A 125 -20.03 -3.40 -12.61
C VAL A 125 -20.31 -1.94 -12.25
N GLN A 126 -21.06 -1.68 -11.19
CA GLN A 126 -21.33 -0.33 -10.72
C GLN A 126 -20.03 0.41 -10.40
N ARG A 127 -19.10 -0.24 -9.68
CA ARG A 127 -17.82 0.35 -9.33
C ARG A 127 -16.94 0.59 -10.57
N CYS A 128 -16.94 -0.30 -11.55
CA CYS A 128 -16.26 -0.05 -12.83
C CYS A 128 -16.78 1.22 -13.52
N LYS A 129 -18.10 1.42 -13.53
CA LYS A 129 -18.75 2.58 -14.16
C LYS A 129 -18.58 3.89 -13.39
N THR A 130 -18.37 3.83 -12.09
CA THR A 130 -18.21 5.03 -11.25
C THR A 130 -16.75 5.37 -10.99
N LYS A 131 -15.89 4.35 -10.96
CA LYS A 131 -14.48 4.50 -10.62
C LYS A 131 -13.66 3.31 -11.13
N GLY A 132 -12.94 3.45 -12.19
CA GLY A 132 -11.99 2.43 -12.64
C GLY A 132 -10.76 2.29 -11.72
N SER A 133 -9.68 1.71 -12.25
CA SER A 133 -8.44 1.50 -11.49
C SER A 133 -7.68 2.79 -11.16
N HIS A 134 -7.91 3.85 -11.92
CA HIS A 134 -7.17 5.12 -11.80
C HIS A 134 -8.06 6.31 -11.42
N GLY A 135 -9.22 6.04 -10.83
CA GLY A 135 -10.15 7.10 -10.42
C GLY A 135 -11.16 7.54 -11.49
N GLU A 136 -10.94 7.19 -12.76
CA GLU A 136 -11.83 7.50 -13.86
C GLU A 136 -12.74 6.30 -14.18
N PRO A 137 -14.01 6.52 -14.60
CA PRO A 137 -14.90 5.45 -15.04
C PRO A 137 -14.29 4.61 -16.15
N MET A 138 -14.50 3.31 -16.11
CA MET A 138 -14.07 2.42 -17.21
C MET A 138 -15.02 2.55 -18.40
N SER A 139 -14.48 2.47 -19.62
CA SER A 139 -15.30 2.38 -20.83
C SER A 139 -16.01 1.03 -20.91
N ASP A 140 -17.08 0.96 -21.71
CA ASP A 140 -17.81 -0.30 -21.90
C ASP A 140 -16.91 -1.40 -22.50
N GLU A 141 -15.97 -1.07 -23.39
CA GLU A 141 -14.98 -2.00 -23.94
C GLU A 141 -14.03 -2.52 -22.85
N ALA A 142 -13.61 -1.66 -21.92
CA ALA A 142 -12.76 -2.06 -20.79
C ALA A 142 -13.51 -2.97 -19.82
N ILE A 143 -14.82 -2.73 -19.58
CA ILE A 143 -15.67 -3.60 -18.77
C ILE A 143 -15.87 -4.95 -19.47
N GLU A 144 -16.12 -4.97 -20.78
CA GLU A 144 -16.25 -6.21 -21.54
C GLU A 144 -14.97 -7.04 -21.53
N SER A 145 -13.79 -6.41 -21.51
CA SER A 145 -12.51 -7.14 -21.43
C SER A 145 -12.33 -7.95 -20.14
N ILE A 146 -13.02 -7.56 -19.05
CA ILE A 146 -13.01 -8.28 -17.76
C ILE A 146 -14.31 -9.06 -17.50
N LYS A 147 -15.15 -9.23 -18.52
CA LYS A 147 -16.43 -9.91 -18.39
C LYS A 147 -16.32 -11.30 -17.78
N GLY A 148 -15.31 -12.09 -18.16
CA GLY A 148 -15.09 -13.41 -17.58
C GLY A 148 -14.89 -13.38 -16.07
N TYR A 149 -14.22 -12.34 -15.55
CA TYR A 149 -14.08 -12.12 -14.12
C TYR A 149 -15.41 -11.75 -13.47
N ILE A 150 -16.18 -10.83 -14.07
CA ILE A 150 -17.51 -10.43 -13.57
C ILE A 150 -18.47 -11.64 -13.58
N ASP A 151 -18.52 -12.40 -14.67
CA ASP A 151 -19.40 -13.55 -14.81
C ASP A 151 -19.06 -14.68 -13.83
N SER A 152 -17.80 -14.81 -13.40
CA SER A 152 -17.43 -15.79 -12.37
C SER A 152 -18.27 -15.63 -11.09
N PHE A 153 -18.58 -14.39 -10.70
CA PHE A 153 -19.42 -14.12 -9.52
C PHE A 153 -20.90 -14.41 -9.78
N ARG A 154 -21.40 -14.20 -11.01
CA ARG A 154 -22.75 -14.62 -11.41
C ARG A 154 -22.91 -16.15 -11.39
N HIS A 155 -21.82 -16.88 -11.59
CA HIS A 155 -21.77 -18.34 -11.52
C HIS A 155 -21.42 -18.90 -10.14
N GLY A 156 -21.36 -18.04 -9.11
CA GLY A 156 -21.21 -18.45 -7.72
C GLY A 156 -19.77 -18.55 -7.23
N ALA A 157 -18.83 -17.80 -7.81
CA ALA A 157 -17.49 -17.68 -7.25
C ALA A 157 -17.56 -17.15 -5.81
N LEU A 158 -16.73 -17.73 -4.93
CA LEU A 158 -16.75 -17.43 -3.51
C LEU A 158 -16.13 -16.05 -3.19
N PRO A 159 -16.53 -15.43 -2.06
CA PRO A 159 -15.82 -14.30 -1.51
C PRO A 159 -14.33 -14.60 -1.38
N HIS A 160 -13.51 -13.65 -1.78
CA HIS A 160 -12.05 -13.82 -1.78
C HIS A 160 -11.32 -12.50 -1.45
N ALA A 161 -10.07 -12.63 -1.08
CA ALA A 161 -9.15 -11.53 -0.90
C ALA A 161 -7.85 -11.81 -1.65
N GLY A 162 -7.08 -10.78 -1.88
CA GLY A 162 -5.77 -10.92 -2.50
C GLY A 162 -4.86 -9.75 -2.18
N GLY A 163 -3.56 -10.00 -2.21
CA GLY A 163 -2.54 -8.99 -2.02
C GLY A 163 -1.29 -9.30 -2.81
N GLY A 164 -0.52 -8.27 -3.11
CA GLY A 164 0.78 -8.36 -3.78
C GLY A 164 1.91 -7.99 -2.83
N VAL A 165 2.94 -8.84 -2.77
CA VAL A 165 4.15 -8.59 -1.96
C VAL A 165 5.32 -8.29 -2.88
N GLY A 166 5.99 -7.15 -2.66
CA GLY A 166 7.23 -6.80 -3.35
C GLY A 166 8.42 -7.52 -2.72
N LEU A 167 8.76 -8.72 -3.19
CA LEU A 167 9.84 -9.54 -2.61
C LEU A 167 11.18 -8.78 -2.58
N GLU A 168 11.55 -8.13 -3.68
CA GLU A 168 12.79 -7.36 -3.77
C GLU A 168 12.78 -6.17 -2.79
N ARG A 169 11.62 -5.55 -2.57
CA ARG A 169 11.48 -4.46 -1.59
C ARG A 169 11.68 -4.98 -0.16
N VAL A 170 11.08 -6.13 0.16
CA VAL A 170 11.28 -6.79 1.46
C VAL A 170 12.77 -7.09 1.69
N VAL A 171 13.45 -7.70 0.72
CA VAL A 171 14.88 -8.01 0.81
C VAL A 171 15.71 -6.74 0.97
N MET A 172 15.44 -5.72 0.16
CA MET A 172 16.12 -4.43 0.22
C MET A 172 16.02 -3.81 1.62
N LEU A 173 14.82 -3.70 2.15
CA LEU A 173 14.57 -3.05 3.44
C LEU A 173 15.09 -3.87 4.63
N PHE A 174 14.99 -5.20 4.54
CA PHE A 174 15.52 -6.08 5.58
C PHE A 174 17.04 -6.01 5.69
N LEU A 175 17.73 -5.98 4.55
CA LEU A 175 19.19 -5.90 4.47
C LEU A 175 19.75 -4.47 4.52
N GLY A 176 18.89 -3.44 4.53
CA GLY A 176 19.32 -2.04 4.52
C GLY A 176 19.98 -1.60 3.22
N LEU A 177 19.62 -2.21 2.09
CA LEU A 177 20.15 -1.84 0.78
C LEU A 177 19.56 -0.49 0.33
N LYS A 178 20.37 0.31 -0.37
CA LYS A 178 19.97 1.65 -0.80
C LYS A 178 19.11 1.68 -2.08
N ASN A 179 19.04 0.56 -2.80
CA ASN A 179 18.34 0.50 -4.07
C ASN A 179 17.81 -0.92 -4.30
N VAL A 180 16.57 -1.04 -4.75
CA VAL A 180 15.89 -2.30 -5.02
C VAL A 180 16.59 -3.17 -6.07
N ARG A 181 17.34 -2.56 -6.99
CA ARG A 181 18.16 -3.27 -7.98
C ARG A 181 19.25 -4.14 -7.35
N LEU A 182 19.69 -3.83 -6.15
CA LEU A 182 20.66 -4.64 -5.40
C LEU A 182 20.04 -5.93 -4.84
N ALA A 183 18.73 -6.01 -4.80
CA ALA A 183 17.97 -7.19 -4.36
C ALA A 183 17.51 -8.09 -5.52
N SER A 184 17.70 -7.67 -6.78
CA SER A 184 17.32 -8.44 -7.96
C SER A 184 18.52 -9.06 -8.63
N ALA A 185 18.41 -10.34 -9.03
CA ALA A 185 19.44 -11.02 -9.81
C ALA A 185 19.54 -10.47 -11.25
N PHE A 186 18.42 -10.00 -11.80
CA PHE A 186 18.33 -9.45 -13.17
C PHE A 186 17.60 -8.10 -13.14
N PRO A 187 18.23 -7.05 -12.60
CA PRO A 187 17.58 -5.75 -12.47
C PRO A 187 17.28 -5.12 -13.83
N ARG A 188 16.08 -4.55 -13.96
CA ARG A 188 15.64 -3.82 -15.16
C ARG A 188 15.16 -2.44 -14.77
N ASP A 189 15.32 -1.50 -15.68
CA ASP A 189 14.82 -0.14 -15.56
C ASP A 189 14.59 0.46 -16.95
N PRO A 190 14.02 1.66 -17.08
CA PRO A 190 13.77 2.30 -18.38
C PRO A 190 14.99 2.47 -19.26
N LYS A 191 16.20 2.46 -18.70
CA LYS A 191 17.48 2.58 -19.44
C LYS A 191 18.14 1.22 -19.70
N ARG A 192 17.72 0.17 -18.95
CA ARG A 192 18.27 -1.18 -19.06
C ARG A 192 17.12 -2.21 -18.99
N ILE A 193 16.67 -2.64 -20.16
CA ILE A 193 15.55 -3.59 -20.32
C ILE A 193 16.01 -5.05 -20.51
N SER A 194 17.31 -5.27 -20.76
CA SER A 194 17.94 -6.60 -20.84
C SER A 194 18.84 -6.85 -19.62
N PRO A 195 19.04 -8.11 -19.23
CA PRO A 195 19.95 -8.49 -18.13
C PRO A 195 21.38 -8.01 -18.33
#